data_862bc8a107da115602813977e42c5ee2
#
_entry.id   862bc8a107da115602813977e42c5ee2
#
_cell.length_a   1.000
_cell.length_b   1.000
_cell.length_c   1.000
_cell.angle_alpha   90.00
_cell.angle_beta   90.00
_cell.angle_gamma   90.00
#
_symmetry.space_group_name_H-M   'P 1'
#
loop_
_entity.id
_entity.type
_entity.pdbx_description
1 polymer ?
#
loop_
_entity_poly.entity_id
_entity_poly.type
_entity_poly.pdbx_seq_one_letter_code
_entity_poly.pdbx_strand_id
1 'polypeptide(L)'
;MKNTILLLNGLWLLGLVACQPKSSSLSECPIVNVRSALQEETPISMKEDVVSIQYIPLETTDSCLISNLLNLQVTTDYMFMYNGKTEEVLQFDRKGKFIRRVGRQGNGPGEYSMISELAVDDSNKELSIFQYGGDALVYSYDGTFLRNDTTVKQAGGMYVFADGKRALKGLVMKPFEQAPWAGALQQPDGLLLKSKSLFPQGLSQDVCFMKEICFSPSTEGVLLFTACNDTVAGIYANGIEPAYVLKRENPTEYYMDIANINKFRDNTVETDQIIGVYDLFESPHYLYLRLYKGDAIFIQRFDKKTGELKSQRIPDDYLECSAAIPGGNVIGMDNDIDGGIPFWPEYVMADGGRAQVVNVDILLALREKGYLKQAPDVLNIGDEANPVVILYTFKR
;
A
#
# COMPACT_ATOMS: atom_id res chain seq x y z
N MET A 1 73.35 54.09 -15.33
CA MET A 1 72.06 54.35 -15.96
C MET A 1 71.49 52.99 -16.40
N LYS A 2 70.74 52.33 -15.54
CA LYS A 2 70.13 51.04 -15.82
C LYS A 2 68.61 51.18 -15.56
N ASN A 3 67.82 51.03 -16.57
CA ASN A 3 66.34 50.97 -16.50
C ASN A 3 65.90 49.59 -16.04
N THR A 4 65.21 49.53 -14.92
CA THR A 4 64.59 48.33 -14.44
C THR A 4 63.09 48.33 -14.80
N ILE A 5 62.67 47.41 -15.66
CA ILE A 5 61.28 47.18 -16.03
C ILE A 5 60.69 46.25 -15.01
N LEU A 6 59.65 46.70 -14.27
CA LEU A 6 58.82 45.88 -13.41
C LEU A 6 57.75 45.18 -14.26
N LEU A 7 57.80 43.84 -14.33
CA LEU A 7 56.76 42.98 -14.86
C LEU A 7 55.77 42.67 -13.72
N LEU A 8 54.54 43.17 -13.80
CA LEU A 8 53.40 42.76 -12.96
C LEU A 8 52.84 41.46 -13.49
N ASN A 9 53.10 40.37 -12.77
CA ASN A 9 52.40 39.09 -12.98
C ASN A 9 51.02 39.16 -12.29
N GLY A 10 49.98 39.33 -13.05
CA GLY A 10 48.60 39.16 -12.60
C GLY A 10 48.26 37.69 -12.42
N LEU A 11 48.16 37.26 -11.17
CA LEU A 11 47.71 35.92 -10.80
C LEU A 11 46.20 35.88 -10.85
N TRP A 12 45.63 35.26 -11.90
CA TRP A 12 44.19 34.93 -11.97
C TRP A 12 43.91 33.72 -11.08
N LEU A 13 43.35 33.95 -9.89
CA LEU A 13 42.75 32.89 -9.05
C LEU A 13 41.40 32.50 -9.70
N LEU A 14 41.43 31.42 -10.47
CA LEU A 14 40.23 30.68 -10.84
C LEU A 14 39.68 29.99 -9.56
N GLY A 15 38.66 30.61 -8.96
CA GLY A 15 37.89 29.99 -7.90
C GLY A 15 37.15 28.79 -8.44
N LEU A 16 37.71 27.60 -8.23
CA LEU A 16 36.95 26.35 -8.34
C LEU A 16 35.89 26.35 -7.24
N VAL A 17 34.67 26.75 -7.61
CA VAL A 17 33.48 26.43 -6.80
C VAL A 17 33.29 24.92 -6.90
N ALA A 18 33.95 24.19 -6.00
CA ALA A 18 33.61 22.82 -5.77
C ALA A 18 32.19 22.80 -5.21
N CYS A 19 31.23 22.39 -6.02
CA CYS A 19 29.95 21.89 -5.52
C CYS A 19 30.28 20.70 -4.60
N GLN A 20 30.38 20.97 -3.30
CA GLN A 20 30.32 19.89 -2.32
C GLN A 20 28.96 19.24 -2.48
N PRO A 21 28.88 17.92 -2.70
CA PRO A 21 27.63 17.23 -2.56
C PRO A 21 27.15 17.52 -1.14
N LYS A 22 25.94 18.06 -0.99
CA LYS A 22 25.26 18.11 0.30
C LYS A 22 25.40 16.71 0.89
N SER A 23 26.24 16.54 1.91
CA SER A 23 26.14 15.41 2.80
C SER A 23 24.71 15.51 3.32
N SER A 24 23.85 14.59 2.88
CA SER A 24 22.59 14.34 3.54
C SER A 24 22.98 14.00 4.99
N SER A 25 22.83 14.99 5.89
CA SER A 25 22.68 14.69 7.30
C SER A 25 21.63 13.60 7.33
N LEU A 26 21.95 12.44 7.90
CA LEU A 26 20.97 11.44 8.30
C LEU A 26 19.98 12.22 9.17
N SER A 27 18.87 12.70 8.57
CA SER A 27 17.74 13.22 9.32
C SER A 27 17.34 12.07 10.21
N GLU A 28 17.31 12.30 11.51
CA GLU A 28 16.89 11.27 12.46
C GLU A 28 15.53 10.76 11.97
N CYS A 29 15.43 9.45 11.79
CA CYS A 29 14.22 8.79 11.31
C CYS A 29 13.03 9.20 12.23
N PRO A 30 11.92 9.72 11.70
CA PRO A 30 10.81 10.18 12.50
C PRO A 30 10.28 9.10 13.44
N ILE A 31 10.06 9.48 14.71
CA ILE A 31 9.53 8.58 15.74
C ILE A 31 8.05 8.88 15.92
N VAL A 32 7.20 7.87 15.72
CA VAL A 32 5.76 7.93 15.91
C VAL A 32 5.41 7.26 17.23
N ASN A 33 4.96 8.03 18.23
CA ASN A 33 4.66 7.54 19.57
C ASN A 33 3.26 6.89 19.64
N VAL A 34 3.12 5.73 18.97
CA VAL A 34 1.84 5.04 18.74
C VAL A 34 1.09 4.78 20.06
N ARG A 35 1.77 4.22 21.08
CA ARG A 35 1.14 3.85 22.36
C ARG A 35 0.61 5.04 23.13
N SER A 36 1.37 6.11 23.21
CA SER A 36 0.96 7.29 23.98
C SER A 36 -0.28 7.96 23.40
N ALA A 37 -0.40 7.98 22.07
CA ALA A 37 -1.56 8.57 21.40
C ALA A 37 -2.86 7.77 21.55
N LEU A 38 -2.81 6.50 21.98
CA LEU A 38 -4.02 5.72 22.26
C LEU A 38 -4.68 6.08 23.61
N GLN A 39 -4.03 6.91 24.44
CA GLN A 39 -4.54 7.32 25.73
C GLN A 39 -5.52 8.48 25.64
N GLU A 40 -5.45 9.28 24.57
CA GLU A 40 -6.29 10.45 24.33
C GLU A 40 -6.83 10.43 22.91
N GLU A 41 -8.15 10.30 22.79
CA GLU A 41 -8.80 10.31 21.47
C GLU A 41 -8.91 11.74 20.95
N THR A 42 -8.44 11.93 19.72
CA THR A 42 -8.49 13.21 19.01
C THR A 42 -9.12 13.00 17.64
N PRO A 43 -10.24 13.66 17.31
CA PRO A 43 -10.88 13.51 16.01
C PRO A 43 -9.93 13.83 14.85
N ILE A 44 -9.99 13.01 13.82
CA ILE A 44 -9.23 13.17 12.59
C ILE A 44 -10.18 13.65 11.49
N SER A 45 -9.91 14.79 10.88
CA SER A 45 -10.72 15.35 9.78
C SER A 45 -10.07 15.06 8.44
N MET A 46 -10.84 14.50 7.50
CA MET A 46 -10.40 14.33 6.11
C MET A 46 -10.18 15.66 5.41
N LYS A 47 -10.91 16.73 5.78
CA LYS A 47 -10.80 18.07 5.20
C LYS A 47 -9.41 18.68 5.35
N GLU A 48 -8.61 18.20 6.30
CA GLU A 48 -7.24 18.68 6.49
C GLU A 48 -6.31 18.20 5.36
N ASP A 49 -6.60 17.06 4.73
CA ASP A 49 -5.70 16.38 3.76
C ASP A 49 -6.33 16.14 2.38
N VAL A 50 -7.61 15.74 2.32
CA VAL A 50 -8.30 15.40 1.08
C VAL A 50 -8.90 16.64 0.41
N VAL A 51 -8.66 16.77 -0.91
CA VAL A 51 -9.18 17.86 -1.75
C VAL A 51 -10.49 17.45 -2.43
N SER A 52 -10.55 16.25 -2.97
CA SER A 52 -11.72 15.76 -3.70
C SER A 52 -11.93 14.27 -3.54
N ILE A 53 -13.20 13.89 -3.62
CA ILE A 53 -13.67 12.51 -3.63
C ILE A 53 -14.47 12.31 -4.91
N GLN A 54 -14.18 11.24 -5.65
CA GLN A 54 -14.95 10.84 -6.82
C GLN A 54 -15.46 9.40 -6.63
N TYR A 55 -16.76 9.19 -6.75
CA TYR A 55 -17.40 7.89 -6.69
C TYR A 55 -17.64 7.37 -8.11
N ILE A 56 -17.23 6.15 -8.39
CA ILE A 56 -17.32 5.50 -9.69
C ILE A 56 -18.02 4.16 -9.51
N PRO A 57 -19.35 4.08 -9.66
CA PRO A 57 -20.04 2.82 -9.76
C PRO A 57 -19.55 2.04 -11.00
N LEU A 58 -19.22 0.77 -10.81
CA LEU A 58 -18.78 -0.07 -11.91
C LEU A 58 -19.99 -0.59 -12.70
N GLU A 59 -19.85 -0.64 -14.02
CA GLU A 59 -20.87 -1.21 -14.90
C GLU A 59 -21.22 -2.64 -14.45
N THR A 60 -22.52 -2.92 -14.36
CA THR A 60 -23.06 -4.21 -13.91
C THR A 60 -23.73 -4.91 -15.07
N THR A 61 -23.10 -5.96 -15.58
CA THR A 61 -23.66 -6.86 -16.60
C THR A 61 -23.17 -8.28 -16.33
N ASP A 62 -23.82 -9.29 -16.90
CA ASP A 62 -23.38 -10.70 -16.78
C ASP A 62 -21.95 -10.92 -17.23
N SER A 63 -21.40 -10.01 -18.04
CA SER A 63 -20.03 -10.10 -18.54
C SER A 63 -18.97 -9.58 -17.57
N CYS A 64 -19.33 -8.85 -16.53
CA CYS A 64 -18.38 -8.18 -15.64
C CYS A 64 -18.83 -8.15 -14.17
N LEU A 65 -19.61 -9.14 -13.71
CA LEU A 65 -20.01 -9.23 -12.30
C LEU A 65 -18.79 -9.46 -11.40
N ILE A 66 -18.67 -8.63 -10.37
CA ILE A 66 -17.60 -8.70 -9.36
C ILE A 66 -18.22 -9.08 -8.02
N SER A 67 -17.90 -10.24 -7.50
CA SER A 67 -18.40 -10.71 -6.20
C SER A 67 -17.37 -10.59 -5.08
N ASN A 68 -16.07 -10.63 -5.43
CA ASN A 68 -14.98 -10.54 -4.46
C ASN A 68 -13.77 -9.86 -5.11
N LEU A 69 -13.67 -8.55 -4.93
CA LEU A 69 -12.54 -7.79 -5.45
C LEU A 69 -11.35 -7.94 -4.50
N LEU A 70 -10.29 -8.57 -4.97
CA LEU A 70 -9.07 -8.84 -4.19
C LEU A 70 -7.93 -7.86 -4.46
N ASN A 71 -7.90 -7.25 -5.65
CA ASN A 71 -6.87 -6.28 -6.00
C ASN A 71 -7.40 -5.27 -7.01
N LEU A 72 -6.93 -4.04 -6.90
CA LEU A 72 -7.24 -2.93 -7.80
C LEU A 72 -5.95 -2.19 -8.18
N GLN A 73 -5.76 -1.95 -9.47
CA GLN A 73 -4.74 -1.06 -10.00
C GLN A 73 -5.41 0.08 -10.78
N VAL A 74 -5.09 1.32 -10.43
CA VAL A 74 -5.67 2.52 -11.04
C VAL A 74 -4.59 3.27 -11.80
N THR A 75 -4.66 3.23 -13.13
CA THR A 75 -3.74 3.91 -14.03
C THR A 75 -4.29 5.26 -14.48
N THR A 76 -3.57 5.95 -15.34
CA THR A 76 -4.06 7.20 -15.95
C THR A 76 -5.36 6.97 -16.74
N ASP A 77 -5.46 5.85 -17.47
CA ASP A 77 -6.54 5.62 -18.45
C ASP A 77 -7.56 4.56 -17.98
N TYR A 78 -7.13 3.59 -17.16
CA TYR A 78 -7.88 2.38 -16.86
C TYR A 78 -7.85 2.02 -15.38
N MET A 79 -8.76 1.12 -15.02
CA MET A 79 -8.77 0.38 -13.77
C MET A 79 -8.69 -1.11 -14.10
N PHE A 80 -7.73 -1.83 -13.48
CA PHE A 80 -7.59 -3.28 -13.58
C PHE A 80 -7.95 -3.90 -12.23
N MET A 81 -8.79 -4.93 -12.25
CA MET A 81 -9.35 -5.53 -11.05
C MET A 81 -9.24 -7.04 -11.10
N TYR A 82 -8.85 -7.64 -9.98
CA TYR A 82 -8.89 -9.10 -9.83
C TYR A 82 -10.15 -9.50 -9.05
N ASN A 83 -11.05 -10.23 -9.72
CA ASN A 83 -12.23 -10.83 -9.12
C ASN A 83 -11.88 -12.24 -8.61
N GLY A 84 -11.69 -12.38 -7.31
CA GLY A 84 -11.23 -13.63 -6.70
C GLY A 84 -12.24 -14.77 -6.75
N LYS A 85 -13.54 -14.50 -6.99
CA LYS A 85 -14.56 -15.56 -7.10
C LYS A 85 -14.52 -16.24 -8.47
N THR A 86 -14.33 -15.48 -9.54
CA THR A 86 -14.26 -16.00 -10.92
C THR A 86 -12.83 -16.17 -11.40
N GLU A 87 -11.85 -15.73 -10.58
CA GLU A 87 -10.42 -15.73 -10.92
C GLU A 87 -10.12 -15.00 -12.24
N GLU A 88 -10.84 -13.90 -12.49
CA GLU A 88 -10.72 -13.09 -13.69
C GLU A 88 -10.07 -11.75 -13.42
N VAL A 89 -9.25 -11.29 -14.35
CA VAL A 89 -8.75 -9.91 -14.39
C VAL A 89 -9.61 -9.10 -15.35
N LEU A 90 -10.28 -8.08 -14.78
CA LEU A 90 -11.22 -7.22 -15.51
C LEU A 90 -10.60 -5.84 -15.72
N GLN A 91 -10.81 -5.27 -16.90
CA GLN A 91 -10.42 -3.91 -17.26
C GLN A 91 -11.66 -3.03 -17.42
N PHE A 92 -11.64 -1.89 -16.72
CA PHE A 92 -12.64 -0.82 -16.83
C PHE A 92 -11.97 0.49 -17.25
N ASP A 93 -12.73 1.38 -17.87
CA ASP A 93 -12.29 2.76 -18.03
C ASP A 93 -12.40 3.55 -16.71
N ARG A 94 -11.89 4.79 -16.70
CA ARG A 94 -11.95 5.67 -15.52
C ARG A 94 -13.36 6.15 -15.14
N LYS A 95 -14.36 5.83 -15.95
CA LYS A 95 -15.78 6.11 -15.66
C LYS A 95 -16.55 4.89 -15.17
N GLY A 96 -15.86 3.76 -14.99
CA GLY A 96 -16.45 2.52 -14.52
C GLY A 96 -17.07 1.65 -15.60
N LYS A 97 -16.90 1.99 -16.88
CA LYS A 97 -17.42 1.19 -17.99
C LYS A 97 -16.50 -0.01 -18.25
N PHE A 98 -17.08 -1.20 -18.34
CA PHE A 98 -16.36 -2.42 -18.66
C PHE A 98 -15.77 -2.40 -20.08
N ILE A 99 -14.52 -2.83 -20.22
CA ILE A 99 -13.82 -2.88 -21.50
C ILE A 99 -13.61 -4.33 -21.92
N ARG A 100 -12.95 -5.13 -21.07
CA ARG A 100 -12.58 -6.53 -21.40
C ARG A 100 -12.12 -7.32 -20.18
N ARG A 101 -11.97 -8.64 -20.39
CA ARG A 101 -11.13 -9.49 -19.55
C ARG A 101 -9.69 -9.47 -20.08
N VAL A 102 -8.70 -9.52 -19.17
CA VAL A 102 -7.27 -9.58 -19.53
C VAL A 102 -6.76 -10.96 -19.20
N GLY A 103 -6.28 -11.68 -20.22
CA GLY A 103 -5.87 -13.07 -20.09
C GLY A 103 -7.04 -13.99 -19.72
N ARG A 104 -6.71 -15.18 -19.26
CA ARG A 104 -7.68 -16.16 -18.71
C ARG A 104 -6.96 -17.16 -17.82
N GLN A 105 -7.72 -17.80 -16.93
CA GLN A 105 -7.21 -18.90 -16.12
C GLN A 105 -6.90 -20.13 -17.00
N GLY A 106 -5.78 -20.78 -16.74
CA GLY A 106 -5.34 -21.99 -17.43
C GLY A 106 -3.87 -22.29 -17.25
N ASN A 107 -3.33 -23.21 -18.08
CA ASN A 107 -1.94 -23.64 -18.05
C ASN A 107 -1.22 -23.43 -19.38
N GLY A 108 -1.85 -22.76 -20.35
CA GLY A 108 -1.27 -22.46 -21.65
C GLY A 108 -0.40 -21.19 -21.62
N PRO A 109 0.29 -20.90 -22.73
CA PRO A 109 1.06 -19.65 -22.85
C PRO A 109 0.18 -18.42 -22.66
N GLY A 110 0.55 -17.55 -21.71
CA GLY A 110 -0.24 -16.38 -21.38
C GLY A 110 -1.54 -16.68 -20.61
N GLU A 111 -1.70 -17.86 -20.05
CA GLU A 111 -2.78 -18.19 -19.13
C GLU A 111 -2.23 -18.20 -17.69
N TYR A 112 -3.00 -17.60 -16.76
CA TYR A 112 -2.58 -17.52 -15.37
C TYR A 112 -3.24 -18.63 -14.52
N SER A 113 -2.55 -19.00 -13.45
CA SER A 113 -3.05 -19.89 -12.41
C SER A 113 -3.65 -19.09 -11.24
N MET A 114 -3.26 -19.35 -10.02
CA MET A 114 -3.69 -18.62 -8.84
C MET A 114 -2.98 -17.25 -8.75
N ILE A 115 -3.72 -16.18 -8.88
CA ILE A 115 -3.19 -14.80 -8.85
C ILE A 115 -2.92 -14.38 -7.39
N SER A 116 -1.74 -13.81 -7.13
CA SER A 116 -1.39 -13.21 -5.85
C SER A 116 -1.64 -11.70 -5.84
N GLU A 117 -1.25 -10.98 -6.88
CA GLU A 117 -1.40 -9.52 -6.98
C GLU A 117 -1.34 -9.06 -8.44
N LEU A 118 -1.87 -7.87 -8.69
CA LEU A 118 -1.68 -7.13 -9.93
C LEU A 118 -0.70 -5.98 -9.69
N ALA A 119 0.11 -5.65 -10.69
CA ALA A 119 0.92 -4.43 -10.68
C ALA A 119 0.95 -3.78 -12.05
N VAL A 120 1.06 -2.47 -12.10
CA VAL A 120 1.07 -1.72 -13.36
C VAL A 120 2.39 -0.95 -13.55
N ASP A 121 2.85 -0.91 -14.78
CA ASP A 121 3.83 0.04 -15.26
C ASP A 121 3.12 1.00 -16.23
N ASP A 122 2.70 2.15 -15.69
CA ASP A 122 1.92 3.13 -16.47
C ASP A 122 2.77 3.82 -17.54
N SER A 123 4.09 3.84 -17.38
CA SER A 123 5.02 4.40 -18.38
C SER A 123 5.12 3.55 -19.63
N ASN A 124 5.17 2.22 -19.46
CA ASN A 124 5.23 1.26 -20.55
C ASN A 124 3.85 0.71 -20.96
N LYS A 125 2.77 1.10 -20.25
CA LYS A 125 1.40 0.59 -20.43
C LYS A 125 1.33 -0.93 -20.33
N GLU A 126 2.00 -1.47 -19.29
CA GLU A 126 2.07 -2.89 -18.98
C GLU A 126 1.35 -3.22 -17.67
N LEU A 127 0.62 -4.34 -17.68
CA LEU A 127 0.01 -4.98 -16.53
C LEU A 127 0.75 -6.28 -16.22
N SER A 128 1.28 -6.40 -15.01
CA SER A 128 1.89 -7.63 -14.50
C SER A 128 0.89 -8.37 -13.62
N ILE A 129 0.63 -9.63 -13.91
CA ILE A 129 -0.20 -10.55 -13.14
C ILE A 129 0.74 -11.50 -12.39
N PHE A 130 0.89 -11.29 -11.09
CA PHE A 130 1.70 -12.14 -10.20
C PHE A 130 0.94 -13.41 -9.82
N GLN A 131 1.65 -14.53 -9.80
CA GLN A 131 1.09 -15.85 -9.49
C GLN A 131 1.76 -16.45 -8.27
N TYR A 132 1.02 -17.23 -7.47
CA TYR A 132 1.62 -18.02 -6.40
C TYR A 132 2.54 -19.11 -6.99
N GLY A 133 3.83 -19.03 -6.63
CA GLY A 133 4.85 -20.02 -7.05
C GLY A 133 5.23 -20.01 -8.53
N GLY A 134 4.84 -18.96 -9.27
CA GLY A 134 5.12 -18.81 -10.70
C GLY A 134 5.82 -17.51 -11.06
N ASP A 135 6.04 -17.35 -12.38
CA ASP A 135 6.50 -16.10 -12.98
C ASP A 135 5.36 -15.08 -13.02
N ALA A 136 5.66 -13.79 -13.12
CA ALA A 136 4.63 -12.82 -13.45
C ALA A 136 4.35 -12.84 -14.96
N LEU A 137 3.05 -12.81 -15.31
CA LEU A 137 2.63 -12.67 -16.71
C LEU A 137 2.44 -11.19 -17.03
N VAL A 138 3.08 -10.73 -18.10
CA VAL A 138 3.03 -9.33 -18.51
C VAL A 138 2.16 -9.18 -19.74
N TYR A 139 1.17 -8.30 -19.65
CA TYR A 139 0.25 -7.91 -20.71
C TYR A 139 0.36 -6.43 -21.02
N SER A 140 0.12 -6.04 -22.27
CA SER A 140 -0.15 -4.63 -22.58
C SER A 140 -1.56 -4.24 -22.10
N TYR A 141 -1.82 -2.94 -21.97
CA TYR A 141 -3.15 -2.45 -21.54
C TYR A 141 -4.28 -2.77 -22.54
N ASP A 142 -3.95 -3.16 -23.77
CA ASP A 142 -4.95 -3.66 -24.73
C ASP A 142 -5.29 -5.16 -24.53
N GLY A 143 -4.69 -5.81 -23.53
CA GLY A 143 -4.95 -7.20 -23.17
C GLY A 143 -4.10 -8.22 -23.93
N THR A 144 -3.10 -7.78 -24.73
CA THR A 144 -2.19 -8.67 -25.44
C THR A 144 -1.13 -9.21 -24.48
N PHE A 145 -0.95 -10.54 -24.43
CA PHE A 145 0.14 -11.17 -23.70
C PHE A 145 1.49 -10.82 -24.34
N LEU A 146 2.44 -10.33 -23.54
CA LEU A 146 3.76 -9.91 -24.01
C LEU A 146 4.85 -10.93 -23.68
N ARG A 147 4.93 -11.34 -22.40
CA ARG A 147 6.00 -12.22 -21.90
C ARG A 147 5.73 -12.75 -20.50
N ASN A 148 6.50 -13.79 -20.13
CA ASN A 148 6.70 -14.16 -18.73
C ASN A 148 7.89 -13.36 -18.17
N ASP A 149 7.72 -12.75 -17.00
CA ASP A 149 8.81 -12.14 -16.27
C ASP A 149 9.30 -13.10 -15.17
N THR A 150 10.38 -13.81 -15.47
CA THR A 150 11.02 -14.77 -14.57
C THR A 150 11.90 -14.11 -13.52
N THR A 151 12.18 -12.81 -13.66
CA THR A 151 13.09 -12.07 -12.76
C THR A 151 12.43 -11.73 -11.42
N VAL A 152 11.10 -11.86 -11.33
CA VAL A 152 10.29 -11.54 -10.14
C VAL A 152 9.64 -12.78 -9.50
N LYS A 153 10.16 -13.97 -9.77
CA LYS A 153 9.55 -15.27 -9.38
C LYS A 153 9.21 -15.40 -7.89
N GLN A 154 10.00 -14.79 -7.00
CA GLN A 154 9.75 -14.82 -5.56
C GLN A 154 8.96 -13.61 -5.04
N ALA A 155 8.53 -12.72 -5.93
CA ALA A 155 7.71 -11.58 -5.55
C ALA A 155 6.23 -11.95 -5.57
N GLY A 156 5.47 -11.41 -4.59
CA GLY A 156 4.01 -11.48 -4.54
C GLY A 156 3.35 -10.21 -5.09
N GLY A 157 4.15 -9.20 -5.44
CA GLY A 157 3.69 -7.92 -5.99
C GLY A 157 4.86 -6.97 -6.25
N MET A 158 4.57 -5.84 -6.90
CA MET A 158 5.62 -4.91 -7.32
C MET A 158 5.07 -3.48 -7.46
N TYR A 159 5.98 -2.50 -7.31
CA TYR A 159 5.78 -1.11 -7.71
C TYR A 159 6.93 -0.70 -8.63
N VAL A 160 6.62 -0.01 -9.74
CA VAL A 160 7.60 0.43 -10.74
C VAL A 160 7.89 1.92 -10.57
N PHE A 161 9.16 2.26 -10.38
CA PHE A 161 9.63 3.64 -10.31
C PHE A 161 9.78 4.26 -11.70
N ALA A 162 9.79 5.58 -11.76
CA ALA A 162 9.93 6.33 -13.03
C ALA A 162 11.23 6.01 -13.81
N ASP A 163 12.29 5.56 -13.14
CA ASP A 163 13.55 5.12 -13.75
C ASP A 163 13.55 3.64 -14.17
N GLY A 164 12.40 2.98 -14.08
CA GLY A 164 12.22 1.57 -14.42
C GLY A 164 12.68 0.57 -13.36
N LYS A 165 13.29 1.03 -12.24
CA LYS A 165 13.55 0.15 -11.10
C LYS A 165 12.25 -0.32 -10.47
N ARG A 166 12.35 -1.39 -9.69
CA ARG A 166 11.18 -2.06 -9.11
C ARG A 166 11.36 -2.21 -7.61
N ALA A 167 10.38 -1.78 -6.85
CA ALA A 167 10.22 -2.25 -5.47
C ALA A 167 9.40 -3.54 -5.52
N LEU A 168 9.93 -4.63 -4.97
CA LEU A 168 9.29 -5.94 -4.92
C LEU A 168 8.75 -6.20 -3.53
N LYS A 169 7.52 -6.71 -3.44
CA LYS A 169 6.93 -7.28 -2.25
C LYS A 169 7.24 -8.77 -2.20
N GLY A 170 7.77 -9.29 -1.10
CA GLY A 170 8.06 -10.70 -0.95
C GLY A 170 6.82 -11.56 -0.96
N LEU A 171 6.89 -12.71 -1.62
CA LEU A 171 5.87 -13.74 -1.51
C LEU A 171 6.10 -14.55 -0.22
N VAL A 172 5.11 -14.53 0.68
CA VAL A 172 5.18 -15.21 1.97
C VAL A 172 3.93 -16.07 2.13
N MET A 173 3.87 -17.19 1.43
CA MET A 173 2.75 -18.13 1.53
C MET A 173 3.20 -19.58 1.30
N LYS A 174 3.10 -20.42 2.32
CA LYS A 174 3.25 -21.88 2.15
C LYS A 174 2.03 -22.46 1.42
N PRO A 175 2.17 -23.49 0.57
CA PRO A 175 3.38 -24.30 0.33
C PRO A 175 4.31 -23.77 -0.77
N PHE A 176 4.11 -22.55 -1.25
CA PHE A 176 4.90 -21.98 -2.36
C PHE A 176 6.31 -21.59 -1.90
N GLU A 177 7.23 -21.47 -2.85
CA GLU A 177 8.56 -20.98 -2.59
C GLU A 177 8.48 -19.53 -2.09
N GLN A 178 8.99 -19.30 -0.89
CA GLN A 178 8.92 -18.00 -0.23
C GLN A 178 10.12 -17.14 -0.61
N ALA A 179 9.91 -15.83 -0.68
CA ALA A 179 11.00 -14.89 -0.77
C ALA A 179 11.84 -14.90 0.54
N PRO A 180 13.17 -14.87 0.45
CA PRO A 180 14.03 -14.71 1.63
C PRO A 180 13.99 -13.28 2.21
N TRP A 181 13.17 -12.42 1.66
CA TRP A 181 13.04 -11.01 1.98
C TRP A 181 11.57 -10.56 2.01
N ALA A 182 11.26 -9.56 2.83
CA ALA A 182 9.94 -8.92 2.86
C ALA A 182 9.75 -7.95 1.68
N GLY A 183 10.81 -7.27 1.30
CA GLY A 183 10.84 -6.39 0.15
C GLY A 183 12.24 -6.24 -0.41
N ALA A 184 12.33 -5.90 -1.67
CA ALA A 184 13.60 -5.73 -2.37
C ALA A 184 13.52 -4.58 -3.39
N LEU A 185 14.68 -3.97 -3.68
CA LEU A 185 14.88 -3.05 -4.78
C LEU A 185 15.61 -3.78 -5.90
N GLN A 186 15.05 -3.75 -7.11
CA GLN A 186 15.56 -4.46 -8.30
C GLN A 186 15.77 -3.49 -9.46
N GLN A 187 16.81 -3.76 -10.27
CA GLN A 187 17.03 -3.13 -11.57
C GLN A 187 16.01 -3.64 -12.62
N PRO A 188 15.79 -2.90 -13.72
CA PRO A 188 14.93 -3.36 -14.81
C PRO A 188 15.35 -4.69 -15.44
N ASP A 189 16.66 -5.01 -15.42
CA ASP A 189 17.24 -6.26 -15.93
C ASP A 189 17.09 -7.45 -14.95
N GLY A 190 16.51 -7.25 -13.77
CA GLY A 190 16.29 -8.28 -12.78
C GLY A 190 17.36 -8.36 -11.68
N LEU A 191 18.43 -7.57 -11.76
CA LEU A 191 19.47 -7.56 -10.71
C LEU A 191 18.92 -6.97 -9.41
N LEU A 192 18.95 -7.75 -8.32
CA LEU A 192 18.63 -7.26 -6.98
C LEU A 192 19.73 -6.34 -6.46
N LEU A 193 19.37 -5.10 -6.11
CA LEU A 193 20.27 -4.10 -5.56
C LEU A 193 20.34 -4.16 -4.04
N LYS A 194 19.21 -4.27 -3.38
CA LYS A 194 19.05 -4.35 -1.93
C LYS A 194 17.82 -5.18 -1.58
N SER A 195 17.81 -5.74 -0.36
CA SER A 195 16.66 -6.42 0.21
C SER A 195 16.54 -6.18 1.71
N LYS A 196 15.33 -6.28 2.23
CA LYS A 196 14.98 -6.20 3.65
C LYS A 196 14.43 -7.53 4.10
N SER A 197 15.07 -8.14 5.11
CA SER A 197 14.59 -9.39 5.69
C SER A 197 13.19 -9.26 6.28
N LEU A 198 12.41 -10.33 6.20
CA LEU A 198 11.07 -10.41 6.79
C LEU A 198 11.16 -10.40 8.32
N PHE A 199 12.13 -11.13 8.87
CA PHE A 199 12.32 -11.32 10.30
C PHE A 199 13.64 -10.74 10.80
N PRO A 200 13.71 -10.40 12.09
CA PRO A 200 14.98 -10.17 12.76
C PRO A 200 15.93 -11.36 12.59
N GLN A 201 17.23 -11.09 12.62
CA GLN A 201 18.24 -12.12 12.45
C GLN A 201 18.09 -13.25 13.49
N GLY A 202 18.09 -14.50 13.03
CA GLY A 202 17.97 -15.69 13.89
C GLY A 202 16.56 -16.21 14.09
N LEU A 203 15.53 -15.56 13.53
CA LEU A 203 14.17 -16.10 13.52
C LEU A 203 13.89 -16.78 12.18
N SER A 204 13.35 -18.00 12.25
CA SER A 204 12.80 -18.72 11.10
C SER A 204 11.28 -18.81 11.24
N GLN A 205 10.58 -18.74 10.12
CA GLN A 205 9.12 -18.77 10.14
C GLN A 205 8.59 -20.17 9.85
N ASP A 206 7.71 -20.64 10.73
CA ASP A 206 6.92 -21.85 10.48
C ASP A 206 5.49 -21.53 10.00
N VAL A 207 5.09 -20.25 9.97
CA VAL A 207 3.71 -19.81 9.69
C VAL A 207 3.67 -18.53 8.88
N CYS A 208 2.68 -18.47 7.97
CA CYS A 208 2.29 -17.27 7.24
C CYS A 208 0.98 -16.71 7.80
N PHE A 209 0.97 -15.43 8.12
CA PHE A 209 -0.26 -14.69 8.37
C PHE A 209 -0.68 -13.92 7.11
N MET A 210 -1.96 -13.80 6.86
CA MET A 210 -2.45 -12.86 5.87
C MET A 210 -2.08 -11.44 6.33
N LYS A 211 -1.45 -10.65 5.44
CA LYS A 211 -0.93 -9.29 5.71
C LYS A 211 0.30 -9.19 6.64
N GLU A 212 1.19 -10.16 6.64
CA GLU A 212 2.49 -10.04 7.33
C GLU A 212 3.36 -8.91 6.80
N ILE A 213 3.19 -8.58 5.53
CA ILE A 213 3.89 -7.50 4.85
C ILE A 213 2.86 -6.45 4.43
N CYS A 214 2.94 -5.27 5.03
CA CYS A 214 2.32 -4.08 4.49
C CYS A 214 3.27 -3.47 3.46
N PHE A 215 2.82 -3.36 2.22
CA PHE A 215 3.54 -2.82 1.09
C PHE A 215 2.69 -1.71 0.50
N SER A 216 3.00 -0.47 0.86
CA SER A 216 2.18 0.70 0.55
C SER A 216 2.93 1.69 -0.33
N PRO A 217 2.71 1.68 -1.64
CA PRO A 217 3.29 2.67 -2.54
C PRO A 217 2.83 4.09 -2.23
N SER A 218 3.70 5.05 -2.50
CA SER A 218 3.45 6.49 -2.49
C SER A 218 4.16 7.15 -3.67
N THR A 219 4.02 8.45 -3.83
CA THR A 219 4.73 9.18 -4.91
C THR A 219 6.24 9.22 -4.74
N GLU A 220 6.75 9.04 -3.53
CA GLU A 220 8.19 9.12 -3.23
C GLU A 220 8.85 7.74 -3.20
N GLY A 221 8.08 6.70 -2.90
CA GLY A 221 8.60 5.35 -2.75
C GLY A 221 7.55 4.37 -2.28
N VAL A 222 7.99 3.30 -1.63
CA VAL A 222 7.12 2.28 -1.06
C VAL A 222 7.43 2.13 0.42
N LEU A 223 6.43 2.29 1.27
CA LEU A 223 6.55 1.92 2.68
C LEU A 223 6.40 0.42 2.82
N LEU A 224 7.37 -0.17 3.51
CA LEU A 224 7.42 -1.59 3.83
C LEU A 224 7.41 -1.76 5.34
N PHE A 225 6.37 -2.40 5.85
CA PHE A 225 6.25 -2.73 7.26
C PHE A 225 6.04 -4.24 7.44
N THR A 226 6.66 -4.81 8.46
CA THR A 226 6.47 -6.20 8.86
C THR A 226 6.06 -6.27 10.31
N ALA A 227 5.15 -7.19 10.65
CA ALA A 227 4.57 -7.30 11.98
C ALA A 227 5.62 -7.47 13.10
N CYS A 228 6.76 -8.12 12.78
CA CYS A 228 7.85 -8.42 13.72
C CYS A 228 8.83 -7.26 13.96
N ASN A 229 8.54 -6.05 13.49
CA ASN A 229 9.47 -4.93 13.58
C ASN A 229 8.73 -3.62 13.87
N ASP A 230 9.35 -2.71 14.63
CA ASP A 230 8.82 -1.36 14.84
C ASP A 230 9.31 -0.35 13.80
N THR A 231 10.28 -0.73 12.96
CA THR A 231 10.77 0.12 11.89
C THR A 231 9.98 -0.10 10.60
N VAL A 232 9.34 0.94 10.11
CA VAL A 232 8.84 1.03 8.74
C VAL A 232 10.02 1.36 7.83
N ALA A 233 10.31 0.51 6.87
CA ALA A 233 11.33 0.79 5.86
C ALA A 233 10.72 1.52 4.66
N GLY A 234 11.48 2.42 4.06
CA GLY A 234 11.19 3.01 2.75
C GLY A 234 12.02 2.33 1.67
N ILE A 235 11.37 1.86 0.62
CA ILE A 235 12.04 1.41 -0.61
C ILE A 235 11.93 2.56 -1.61
N TYR A 236 13.07 3.14 -1.95
CA TYR A 236 13.19 4.26 -2.88
C TYR A 236 14.02 3.83 -4.10
N ALA A 237 13.95 4.57 -5.19
CA ALA A 237 14.73 4.29 -6.39
C ALA A 237 16.26 4.25 -6.16
N ASN A 238 16.76 4.89 -5.08
CA ASN A 238 18.17 4.93 -4.70
C ASN A 238 18.58 3.95 -3.59
N GLY A 239 17.62 3.29 -2.93
CA GLY A 239 17.93 2.34 -1.84
C GLY A 239 16.77 1.97 -0.94
N ILE A 240 17.10 1.24 0.12
CA ILE A 240 16.17 0.89 1.21
C ILE A 240 16.74 1.48 2.49
N GLU A 241 15.94 2.26 3.20
CA GLU A 241 16.35 2.92 4.44
C GLU A 241 15.17 3.01 5.43
N PRO A 242 15.39 3.27 6.72
CA PRO A 242 14.32 3.51 7.67
C PRO A 242 13.53 4.77 7.28
N ALA A 243 12.19 4.65 7.24
CA ALA A 243 11.27 5.77 7.00
C ALA A 243 10.65 6.28 8.31
N TYR A 244 10.20 5.37 9.18
CA TYR A 244 9.60 5.69 10.48
C TYR A 244 9.97 4.64 11.54
N VAL A 245 9.95 5.05 12.82
CA VAL A 245 9.97 4.12 13.96
C VAL A 245 8.66 4.27 14.72
N LEU A 246 7.88 3.17 14.80
CA LEU A 246 6.61 3.12 15.50
C LEU A 246 6.85 2.70 16.95
N LYS A 247 6.78 3.62 17.91
CA LYS A 247 6.88 3.28 19.34
C LYS A 247 5.58 2.65 19.83
N ARG A 248 5.47 1.32 19.64
CA ARG A 248 4.34 0.52 20.14
C ARG A 248 4.56 0.05 21.56
N GLU A 249 5.82 -0.07 21.99
CA GLU A 249 6.22 -0.56 23.32
C GLU A 249 5.60 -1.93 23.63
N ASN A 250 5.50 -2.78 22.62
CA ASN A 250 5.07 -4.15 22.81
C ASN A 250 6.18 -4.94 23.55
N PRO A 251 5.80 -5.95 24.38
CA PRO A 251 6.79 -6.84 24.99
C PRO A 251 7.70 -7.49 23.94
N THR A 252 8.98 -7.62 24.23
CA THR A 252 9.95 -8.23 23.29
C THR A 252 9.54 -9.66 22.93
N GLU A 253 8.99 -10.39 23.88
CA GLU A 253 8.49 -11.76 23.73
C GLU A 253 7.44 -11.86 22.63
N TYR A 254 6.60 -10.84 22.46
CA TYR A 254 5.59 -10.80 21.38
C TYR A 254 6.22 -10.95 20.02
N TYR A 255 7.30 -10.25 19.72
CA TYR A 255 7.97 -10.34 18.41
C TYR A 255 8.62 -11.70 18.16
N MET A 256 9.04 -12.37 19.25
CA MET A 256 9.56 -13.72 19.19
C MET A 256 8.43 -14.74 19.01
N ASP A 257 7.27 -14.51 19.64
CA ASP A 257 6.15 -15.43 19.68
C ASP A 257 5.34 -15.42 18.39
N ILE A 258 5.15 -14.26 17.74
CA ILE A 258 4.50 -14.21 16.42
C ILE A 258 5.32 -14.89 15.33
N ALA A 259 6.64 -15.00 15.50
CA ALA A 259 7.49 -15.81 14.62
C ALA A 259 7.39 -17.31 14.91
N ASN A 260 6.78 -17.71 16.02
CA ASN A 260 6.64 -19.11 16.45
C ASN A 260 5.16 -19.46 16.69
N ILE A 261 4.53 -20.15 15.73
CA ILE A 261 3.09 -20.48 15.77
C ILE A 261 2.67 -21.30 16.99
N ASN A 262 3.52 -22.19 17.51
CA ASN A 262 3.12 -23.04 18.61
C ASN A 262 2.87 -22.20 19.86
N LYS A 263 3.69 -21.17 20.07
CA LYS A 263 3.48 -20.20 21.17
C LYS A 263 2.29 -19.28 20.94
N PHE A 264 2.03 -18.88 19.69
CA PHE A 264 0.86 -18.07 19.36
C PHE A 264 -0.45 -18.84 19.56
N ARG A 265 -0.48 -20.15 19.27
CA ARG A 265 -1.65 -21.02 19.54
C ARG A 265 -1.91 -21.25 21.02
N ASP A 266 -0.88 -21.27 21.86
CA ASP A 266 -1.01 -21.55 23.29
C ASP A 266 -1.51 -20.35 24.09
N ASN A 267 -1.81 -19.21 23.43
CA ASN A 267 -2.49 -18.03 23.96
C ASN A 267 -1.90 -17.51 25.28
N THR A 268 -0.56 -17.57 25.40
CA THR A 268 0.15 -17.19 26.63
C THR A 268 0.52 -15.69 26.68
N VAL A 269 0.23 -14.94 25.60
CA VAL A 269 0.49 -13.49 25.53
C VAL A 269 -0.80 -12.75 25.89
N GLU A 270 -0.74 -11.85 26.85
CA GLU A 270 -1.84 -10.92 27.15
C GLU A 270 -2.05 -9.99 25.95
N THR A 271 -2.95 -10.38 25.03
CA THR A 271 -3.22 -9.69 23.78
C THR A 271 -3.72 -8.26 23.97
N ASP A 272 -4.37 -7.98 25.08
CA ASP A 272 -4.94 -6.65 25.39
C ASP A 272 -3.89 -5.54 25.51
N GLN A 273 -2.64 -5.89 25.75
CA GLN A 273 -1.53 -4.94 25.82
C GLN A 273 -0.79 -4.77 24.48
N ILE A 274 -1.04 -5.64 23.53
CA ILE A 274 -0.36 -5.64 22.24
C ILE A 274 -1.01 -4.62 21.30
N ILE A 275 -0.19 -3.80 20.67
CA ILE A 275 -0.59 -2.91 19.60
C ILE A 275 -0.10 -3.49 18.28
N GLY A 276 -1.03 -4.00 17.49
CA GLY A 276 -0.76 -4.47 16.14
C GLY A 276 -1.00 -3.38 15.10
N VAL A 277 -0.18 -3.36 14.06
CA VAL A 277 -0.42 -2.52 12.88
C VAL A 277 -1.09 -3.38 11.84
N TYR A 278 -2.32 -3.03 11.50
CA TYR A 278 -3.10 -3.72 10.50
C TYR A 278 -2.72 -3.28 9.08
N ASP A 279 -2.55 -1.96 8.93
CA ASP A 279 -2.20 -1.34 7.65
C ASP A 279 -1.65 0.07 7.85
N LEU A 280 -0.98 0.61 6.83
CA LEU A 280 -0.50 1.99 6.82
C LEU A 280 -0.41 2.52 5.40
N PHE A 281 -0.54 3.83 5.25
CA PHE A 281 -0.28 4.52 4.00
C PHE A 281 0.16 5.97 4.24
N GLU A 282 0.77 6.58 3.22
CA GLU A 282 1.09 8.00 3.20
C GLU A 282 0.21 8.79 2.22
N SER A 283 -0.11 10.02 2.64
CA SER A 283 -0.42 11.14 1.78
C SER A 283 0.80 12.08 1.69
N PRO A 284 0.76 13.16 0.90
CA PRO A 284 1.87 14.13 0.88
C PRO A 284 2.23 14.70 2.26
N HIS A 285 1.26 14.89 3.15
CA HIS A 285 1.46 15.55 4.45
C HIS A 285 1.41 14.62 5.65
N TYR A 286 0.79 13.46 5.54
CA TYR A 286 0.49 12.60 6.68
C TYR A 286 0.89 11.14 6.46
N LEU A 287 1.25 10.47 7.56
CA LEU A 287 1.27 9.02 7.65
C LEU A 287 0.00 8.58 8.38
N TYR A 288 -0.75 7.67 7.80
CA TYR A 288 -1.92 7.04 8.39
C TYR A 288 -1.59 5.62 8.85
N LEU A 289 -2.06 5.27 10.05
CA LEU A 289 -1.91 3.94 10.62
C LEU A 289 -3.29 3.42 11.02
N ARG A 290 -3.60 2.17 10.65
CA ARG A 290 -4.73 1.42 11.16
C ARG A 290 -4.20 0.37 12.14
N LEU A 291 -4.64 0.46 13.39
CA LEU A 291 -4.08 -0.27 14.52
C LEU A 291 -5.17 -1.07 15.21
N TYR A 292 -4.78 -2.16 15.87
CA TYR A 292 -5.64 -2.84 16.84
C TYR A 292 -4.94 -2.96 18.19
N LYS A 293 -5.74 -2.91 19.26
CA LYS A 293 -5.34 -3.19 20.64
C LYS A 293 -6.48 -3.92 21.32
N GLY A 294 -6.28 -5.19 21.69
CA GLY A 294 -7.39 -6.08 22.02
C GLY A 294 -8.38 -6.13 20.85
N ASP A 295 -9.67 -5.98 21.14
CA ASP A 295 -10.73 -5.97 20.11
C ASP A 295 -10.98 -4.58 19.49
N ALA A 296 -10.33 -3.53 20.01
CA ALA A 296 -10.52 -2.17 19.54
C ALA A 296 -9.63 -1.84 18.33
N ILE A 297 -10.19 -1.13 17.35
CA ILE A 297 -9.48 -0.62 16.20
C ILE A 297 -9.34 0.90 16.30
N PHE A 298 -8.17 1.39 15.94
CA PHE A 298 -7.84 2.81 15.95
C PHE A 298 -7.28 3.23 14.59
N ILE A 299 -7.60 4.45 14.20
CA ILE A 299 -6.90 5.17 13.13
C ILE A 299 -6.02 6.21 13.80
N GLN A 300 -4.74 6.23 13.41
CA GLN A 300 -3.82 7.30 13.79
C GLN A 300 -3.35 8.05 12.54
N ARG A 301 -3.18 9.36 12.69
CA ARG A 301 -2.66 10.23 11.65
C ARG A 301 -1.51 11.06 12.21
N PHE A 302 -0.32 10.83 11.65
CA PHE A 302 0.90 11.54 12.02
C PHE A 302 1.18 12.64 10.99
N ASP A 303 1.30 13.87 11.43
CA ASP A 303 1.70 15.02 10.61
C ASP A 303 3.22 15.01 10.40
N LYS A 304 3.65 14.82 9.15
CA LYS A 304 5.08 14.70 8.79
C LYS A 304 5.88 15.97 9.06
N LYS A 305 5.22 17.13 9.10
CA LYS A 305 5.86 18.43 9.30
C LYS A 305 5.98 18.81 10.77
N THR A 306 4.92 18.60 11.53
CA THR A 306 4.85 19.04 12.95
C THR A 306 5.21 17.94 13.93
N GLY A 307 5.11 16.65 13.52
CA GLY A 307 5.24 15.51 14.42
C GLY A 307 4.02 15.25 15.28
N GLU A 308 2.91 16.00 15.09
CA GLU A 308 1.65 15.78 15.80
C GLU A 308 1.04 14.43 15.42
N LEU A 309 0.59 13.67 16.41
CA LEU A 309 -0.09 12.39 16.22
C LEU A 309 -1.49 12.46 16.82
N LYS A 310 -2.50 12.39 15.95
CA LYS A 310 -3.92 12.25 16.32
C LYS A 310 -4.32 10.78 16.33
N SER A 311 -5.22 10.41 17.23
CA SER A 311 -5.71 9.03 17.36
C SER A 311 -7.22 9.01 17.56
N GLN A 312 -7.93 8.21 16.79
CA GLN A 312 -9.38 8.05 16.84
C GLN A 312 -9.74 6.57 16.93
N ARG A 313 -10.57 6.20 17.89
CA ARG A 313 -11.14 4.84 17.95
C ARG A 313 -12.27 4.69 16.95
N ILE A 314 -12.34 3.55 16.31
CA ILE A 314 -13.47 3.18 15.45
C ILE A 314 -14.58 2.62 16.34
N PRO A 315 -15.84 3.09 16.20
CA PRO A 315 -16.98 2.59 16.96
C PRO A 315 -17.22 1.10 16.74
N ASP A 316 -17.61 0.36 17.81
CA ASP A 316 -17.77 -1.10 17.75
C ASP A 316 -18.92 -1.52 16.81
N ASP A 317 -20.02 -0.79 16.79
CA ASP A 317 -21.15 -1.02 15.91
C ASP A 317 -20.82 -0.81 14.42
N TYR A 318 -19.80 -0.01 14.15
CA TYR A 318 -19.23 0.17 12.82
C TYR A 318 -18.41 -1.05 12.38
N LEU A 319 -17.66 -1.66 13.31
CA LEU A 319 -16.92 -2.89 13.05
C LEU A 319 -17.84 -4.05 12.68
N GLU A 320 -19.04 -4.12 13.27
CA GLU A 320 -20.05 -5.13 12.94
C GLU A 320 -20.49 -5.06 11.47
N CYS A 321 -20.52 -3.87 10.85
CA CYS A 321 -20.86 -3.75 9.43
C CYS A 321 -19.82 -4.42 8.52
N SER A 322 -18.54 -4.46 8.94
CA SER A 322 -17.46 -5.01 8.12
C SER A 322 -17.13 -6.47 8.47
N ALA A 323 -17.40 -6.92 9.70
CA ALA A 323 -17.07 -8.27 10.15
C ALA A 323 -17.99 -9.37 9.57
N ALA A 324 -19.20 -9.01 9.19
CA ALA A 324 -20.20 -9.95 8.65
C ALA A 324 -19.95 -10.33 7.17
N ILE A 325 -19.04 -9.64 6.48
CA ILE A 325 -18.85 -9.77 5.02
C ILE A 325 -17.44 -10.23 4.70
N PRO A 326 -17.23 -11.39 4.05
CA PRO A 326 -15.92 -11.84 3.62
C PRO A 326 -15.25 -10.81 2.70
N GLY A 327 -14.06 -10.33 3.08
CA GLY A 327 -13.36 -9.27 2.35
C GLY A 327 -13.83 -7.84 2.67
N GLY A 328 -14.71 -7.68 3.65
CA GLY A 328 -15.21 -6.39 4.12
C GLY A 328 -14.17 -5.58 4.89
N ASN A 329 -13.42 -4.72 4.20
CA ASN A 329 -12.36 -3.88 4.79
C ASN A 329 -12.72 -2.39 4.77
N VAL A 330 -13.96 -2.02 5.10
CA VAL A 330 -14.34 -0.60 5.16
C VAL A 330 -14.17 -0.02 6.56
N ILE A 331 -13.14 -0.47 7.27
CA ILE A 331 -12.77 0.10 8.56
C ILE A 331 -11.90 1.33 8.30
N GLY A 332 -12.51 2.49 8.40
CA GLY A 332 -11.87 3.76 8.18
C GLY A 332 -12.40 4.85 9.11
N MET A 333 -11.85 6.02 9.02
CA MET A 333 -12.35 7.19 9.75
C MET A 333 -13.59 7.80 9.07
N ASP A 334 -14.35 8.57 9.84
CA ASP A 334 -15.55 9.23 9.31
C ASP A 334 -15.24 10.12 8.12
N ASN A 335 -16.11 10.08 7.11
CA ASN A 335 -16.05 10.96 5.97
C ASN A 335 -16.79 12.28 6.31
N ASP A 336 -16.06 13.25 6.79
CA ASP A 336 -16.58 14.57 7.17
C ASP A 336 -16.65 15.54 5.98
N ILE A 337 -16.29 15.12 4.76
CA ILE A 337 -16.39 15.95 3.56
C ILE A 337 -17.80 15.93 2.99
N ASP A 338 -18.35 14.74 2.74
CA ASP A 338 -19.65 14.55 2.08
C ASP A 338 -20.56 13.51 2.76
N GLY A 339 -20.15 12.97 3.91
CA GLY A 339 -20.90 11.95 4.64
C GLY A 339 -21.03 10.61 3.91
N GLY A 340 -20.16 10.37 2.93
CA GLY A 340 -20.10 9.12 2.16
C GLY A 340 -19.36 8.01 2.89
N ILE A 341 -18.72 7.15 2.11
CA ILE A 341 -18.01 5.97 2.63
C ILE A 341 -16.87 6.37 3.56
N PRO A 342 -16.72 5.68 4.70
CA PRO A 342 -15.59 5.86 5.59
C PRO A 342 -14.25 5.71 4.91
N PHE A 343 -13.32 6.57 5.27
CA PHE A 343 -12.08 6.77 4.58
C PHE A 343 -11.00 5.80 5.04
N TRP A 344 -10.61 4.90 4.16
CA TRP A 344 -9.37 4.12 4.24
C TRP A 344 -8.95 3.66 2.84
N PRO A 345 -8.23 4.50 2.05
CA PRO A 345 -7.89 4.18 0.67
C PRO A 345 -6.66 3.25 0.60
N GLU A 346 -6.90 2.00 0.25
CA GLU A 346 -5.86 0.95 0.24
C GLU A 346 -4.96 1.00 -1.00
N TYR A 347 -5.47 1.49 -2.14
CA TYR A 347 -4.78 1.41 -3.42
C TYR A 347 -4.18 2.75 -3.83
N VAL A 348 -2.96 2.72 -4.37
CA VAL A 348 -2.32 3.92 -4.93
C VAL A 348 -2.76 4.11 -6.39
N MET A 349 -2.88 5.36 -6.81
CA MET A 349 -3.12 5.72 -8.20
C MET A 349 -1.85 6.24 -8.87
N ALA A 350 -1.75 6.10 -10.18
CA ALA A 350 -0.59 6.56 -10.95
C ALA A 350 -0.29 8.07 -10.80
N ASP A 351 -1.30 8.89 -10.50
CA ASP A 351 -1.18 10.34 -10.29
C ASP A 351 -0.83 10.74 -8.84
N GLY A 352 -0.61 9.76 -7.97
CA GLY A 352 -0.29 9.93 -6.55
C GLY A 352 -1.50 10.10 -5.64
N GLY A 353 -2.72 10.05 -6.17
CA GLY A 353 -3.93 9.89 -5.38
C GLY A 353 -4.08 8.46 -4.87
N ARG A 354 -5.19 8.20 -4.19
CA ARG A 354 -5.49 6.86 -3.68
C ARG A 354 -6.91 6.44 -4.01
N ALA A 355 -7.12 5.14 -4.06
CA ALA A 355 -8.41 4.55 -4.32
C ALA A 355 -8.84 3.60 -3.21
N GLN A 356 -10.14 3.50 -3.01
CA GLN A 356 -10.82 2.56 -2.13
C GLN A 356 -11.90 1.85 -2.92
N VAL A 357 -12.25 0.64 -2.52
CA VAL A 357 -13.38 -0.10 -3.10
C VAL A 357 -14.37 -0.40 -2.00
N VAL A 358 -15.64 -0.23 -2.30
CA VAL A 358 -16.71 -0.67 -1.41
C VAL A 358 -17.66 -1.61 -2.16
N ASN A 359 -17.83 -2.80 -1.60
CA ASN A 359 -18.80 -3.77 -2.07
C ASN A 359 -20.23 -3.32 -1.70
N VAL A 360 -21.20 -3.71 -2.51
CA VAL A 360 -22.60 -3.33 -2.31
C VAL A 360 -23.15 -3.76 -0.96
N ASP A 361 -22.83 -4.98 -0.52
CA ASP A 361 -23.29 -5.51 0.78
C ASP A 361 -22.86 -4.60 1.95
N ILE A 362 -21.62 -4.08 1.90
CA ILE A 362 -21.12 -3.12 2.90
C ILE A 362 -21.85 -1.79 2.79
N LEU A 363 -22.05 -1.31 1.57
CA LEU A 363 -22.78 -0.07 1.32
C LEU A 363 -24.20 -0.13 1.88
N LEU A 364 -24.90 -1.26 1.68
CA LEU A 364 -26.24 -1.49 2.21
C LEU A 364 -26.23 -1.56 3.74
N ALA A 365 -25.29 -2.28 4.35
CA ALA A 365 -25.15 -2.38 5.80
C ALA A 365 -24.88 -1.00 6.44
N LEU A 366 -23.96 -0.20 5.85
CA LEU A 366 -23.70 1.17 6.33
C LEU A 366 -24.93 2.07 6.22
N ARG A 367 -25.72 1.91 5.14
CA ARG A 367 -26.97 2.66 4.96
C ARG A 367 -28.00 2.26 5.98
N GLU A 368 -28.23 0.96 6.22
CA GLU A 368 -29.20 0.44 7.19
C GLU A 368 -28.88 0.94 8.60
N LYS A 369 -27.61 0.94 8.99
CA LYS A 369 -27.16 1.49 10.29
C LYS A 369 -27.13 3.03 10.34
N GLY A 370 -27.42 3.71 9.23
CA GLY A 370 -27.55 5.16 9.18
C GLY A 370 -26.24 5.95 9.10
N TYR A 371 -25.14 5.31 8.75
CA TYR A 371 -23.85 5.98 8.54
C TYR A 371 -23.80 6.81 7.25
N LEU A 372 -24.67 6.54 6.29
CA LEU A 372 -24.70 7.20 4.97
C LEU A 372 -25.85 8.21 4.81
N LYS A 373 -26.30 8.86 5.90
CA LYS A 373 -27.46 9.78 5.87
C LYS A 373 -27.29 10.99 4.95
N GLN A 374 -26.07 11.45 4.75
CA GLN A 374 -25.71 12.61 3.93
C GLN A 374 -24.88 12.21 2.70
N ALA A 375 -24.79 10.90 2.43
CA ALA A 375 -23.98 10.41 1.33
C ALA A 375 -24.53 10.89 -0.04
N PRO A 376 -23.63 11.08 -1.02
CA PRO A 376 -24.01 11.47 -2.37
C PRO A 376 -24.96 10.45 -3.03
N ASP A 377 -25.89 10.95 -3.87
CA ASP A 377 -26.91 10.14 -4.56
C ASP A 377 -26.32 9.02 -5.44
N VAL A 378 -25.08 9.20 -5.93
CA VAL A 378 -24.37 8.19 -6.72
C VAL A 378 -24.17 6.87 -5.95
N LEU A 379 -24.24 6.89 -4.62
CA LEU A 379 -24.17 5.71 -3.76
C LEU A 379 -25.53 5.00 -3.60
N ASN A 380 -26.63 5.53 -4.17
CA ASN A 380 -27.95 4.89 -4.17
C ASN A 380 -28.04 3.82 -5.27
N ILE A 381 -27.18 2.81 -5.20
CA ILE A 381 -27.15 1.67 -6.13
C ILE A 381 -27.96 0.49 -5.59
N GLY A 382 -28.41 -0.39 -6.49
CA GLY A 382 -29.15 -1.60 -6.13
C GLY A 382 -28.27 -2.69 -5.52
N ASP A 383 -28.90 -3.68 -4.91
CA ASP A 383 -28.28 -4.80 -4.21
C ASP A 383 -27.53 -5.79 -5.14
N GLU A 384 -27.85 -5.81 -6.43
CA GLU A 384 -27.16 -6.62 -7.45
C GLU A 384 -26.05 -5.85 -8.19
N ALA A 385 -25.75 -4.61 -7.78
CA ALA A 385 -24.77 -3.80 -8.47
C ALA A 385 -23.32 -4.25 -8.18
N ASN A 386 -22.42 -3.95 -9.11
CA ASN A 386 -20.98 -4.08 -8.88
C ASN A 386 -20.47 -3.08 -7.82
N PRO A 387 -19.28 -3.31 -7.25
CA PRO A 387 -18.67 -2.39 -6.28
C PRO A 387 -18.56 -0.96 -6.80
N VAL A 388 -18.43 -0.01 -5.87
CA VAL A 388 -18.07 1.37 -6.17
C VAL A 388 -16.59 1.57 -5.91
N VAL A 389 -15.87 2.11 -6.89
CA VAL A 389 -14.51 2.60 -6.72
C VAL A 389 -14.56 4.06 -6.29
N ILE A 390 -13.80 4.41 -5.26
CA ILE A 390 -13.74 5.76 -4.71
C ILE A 390 -12.33 6.27 -4.91
N LEU A 391 -12.17 7.41 -5.57
CA LEU A 391 -10.89 8.04 -5.83
C LEU A 391 -10.72 9.26 -4.95
N TYR A 392 -9.57 9.36 -4.29
CA TYR A 392 -9.22 10.47 -3.41
C TYR A 392 -8.02 11.23 -3.95
N THR A 393 -8.16 12.56 -3.99
CA THR A 393 -7.04 13.47 -4.30
C THR A 393 -6.64 14.20 -3.03
N PHE A 394 -5.34 14.26 -2.76
CA PHE A 394 -4.78 14.91 -1.57
C PHE A 394 -4.29 16.32 -1.86
N LYS A 395 -4.19 17.14 -0.83
CA LYS A 395 -3.47 18.42 -0.86
C LYS A 395 -2.00 18.17 -1.19
N ARG A 396 -1.42 19.08 -1.98
CA ARG A 396 0.01 19.06 -2.36
C ARG A 396 0.80 20.05 -1.56
#